data_8e1135e482e4024e32684bad7bdca9cf
#
_entry.id   8e1135e482e4024e32684bad7bdca9cf
#
_cell.length_a   1.000
_cell.length_b   1.000
_cell.length_c   1.000
_cell.angle_alpha   90.00
_cell.angle_beta   90.00
_cell.angle_gamma   90.00
#
_symmetry.space_group_name_H-M   'P 1'
#
loop_
_entity.id
_entity.type
_entity.pdbx_description
1 polymer ?
#
loop_
_entity_poly.entity_id
_entity_poly.type
_entity_poly.pdbx_seq_one_letter_code
_entity_poly.pdbx_strand_id
1 'polypeptide(L)' 'SKFASLGSSAHIKCYSGTKLIYDGHSTGKVRSEANSDGYYFVDKADGRLKEVSGNCVIDYVK' A
#
# COMPACT_ATOMS: atom_id res chain seq x y z
N SER A 1 11.98 12.51 11.06
CA SER A 1 12.17 12.91 9.69
C SER A 1 11.23 12.16 8.76
N LYS A 2 11.12 12.65 7.54
CA LYS A 2 10.28 11.98 6.57
C LYS A 2 10.79 10.59 6.18
N PHE A 3 12.06 10.34 6.33
CA PHE A 3 12.60 9.00 6.07
C PHE A 3 12.16 8.01 7.13
N ALA A 4 12.04 8.45 8.36
CA ALA A 4 11.51 7.60 9.41
C ALA A 4 10.06 7.25 9.13
N SER A 5 9.25 8.21 8.65
CA SER A 5 7.86 7.91 8.33
C SER A 5 7.71 7.02 7.11
N LEU A 6 8.68 7.02 6.20
CA LEU A 6 8.65 6.11 5.05
C LEU A 6 8.81 4.65 5.45
N GLY A 7 9.40 4.38 6.61
CA GLY A 7 9.50 3.03 7.13
C GLY A 7 8.28 2.59 7.92
N SER A 8 7.34 3.50 8.16
CA SER A 8 6.15 3.21 8.93
C SER A 8 5.11 2.51 8.09
N SER A 9 4.13 1.90 8.75
CA SER A 9 3.04 1.26 8.06
C SER A 9 2.20 2.29 7.31
N ALA A 10 1.62 1.85 6.21
CA ALA A 10 0.77 2.68 5.38
C ALA A 10 -0.65 2.14 5.37
N HIS A 11 -1.61 3.03 5.26
CA HIS A 11 -2.99 2.66 4.98
C HIS A 11 -3.18 2.69 3.47
N ILE A 12 -3.60 1.57 2.90
CA ILE A 12 -3.74 1.42 1.46
C ILE A 12 -5.21 1.19 1.13
N LYS A 13 -5.76 2.05 0.29
CA LYS A 13 -7.11 1.89 -0.24
C LYS A 13 -7.03 1.88 -1.75
N CYS A 14 -7.54 0.84 -2.38
CA CYS A 14 -7.54 0.71 -3.83
C CYS A 14 -8.97 0.64 -4.35
N TYR A 15 -9.18 1.28 -5.48
CA TYR A 15 -10.51 1.41 -6.07
C TYR A 15 -10.51 0.91 -7.51
N SER A 16 -11.62 0.32 -7.92
CA SER A 16 -11.93 0.06 -9.32
C SER A 16 -13.10 0.95 -9.67
N GLY A 17 -12.81 2.05 -10.37
CA GLY A 17 -13.79 3.11 -10.54
C GLY A 17 -14.13 3.74 -9.19
N THR A 18 -15.38 3.66 -8.80
CA THR A 18 -15.83 4.17 -7.50
C THR A 18 -15.92 3.07 -6.44
N LYS A 19 -15.64 1.82 -6.83
CA LYS A 19 -15.77 0.69 -5.93
C LYS A 19 -14.46 0.44 -5.18
N LEU A 20 -14.54 0.37 -3.85
CA LEU A 20 -13.41 0.01 -3.02
C LEU A 20 -13.16 -1.50 -3.16
N ILE A 21 -11.97 -1.87 -3.62
CA ILE A 21 -11.60 -3.27 -3.83
C ILE A 21 -10.59 -3.78 -2.82
N TYR A 22 -9.86 -2.89 -2.16
CA TYR A 22 -8.92 -3.28 -1.12
C TYR A 22 -8.81 -2.15 -0.10
N ASP A 23 -8.77 -2.51 1.17
CA ASP A 23 -8.57 -1.58 2.27
C ASP A 23 -7.78 -2.30 3.36
N GLY A 24 -6.57 -1.88 3.60
CA GLY A 24 -5.72 -2.53 4.58
C GLY A 24 -4.51 -1.70 4.94
N HIS A 25 -3.63 -2.29 5.74
CA HIS A 25 -2.41 -1.64 6.21
C HIS A 25 -1.20 -2.51 5.90
N SER A 26 -0.10 -1.88 5.54
CA SER A 26 1.18 -2.57 5.36
C SER A 26 1.95 -2.60 6.67
N THR A 27 2.90 -3.53 6.77
CA THR A 27 3.81 -3.56 7.92
C THR A 27 4.95 -2.56 7.77
N GLY A 28 5.21 -2.12 6.55
CA GLY A 28 6.28 -1.19 6.25
C GLY A 28 6.01 -0.46 4.96
N LYS A 29 7.07 0.00 4.33
CA LYS A 29 6.95 0.81 3.14
C LYS A 29 6.30 0.05 1.99
N VAL A 30 5.38 0.72 1.30
CA VAL A 30 4.81 0.24 0.04
C VAL A 30 5.78 0.55 -1.09
N ARG A 31 5.99 -0.41 -1.96
CA ARG A 31 6.89 -0.25 -3.10
C ARG A 31 6.11 -0.31 -4.40
N SER A 32 6.62 0.35 -5.42
CA SER A 32 6.00 0.33 -6.73
C SER A 32 6.86 -0.47 -7.70
N GLU A 33 6.19 -1.13 -8.64
CA GLU A 33 6.86 -1.84 -9.72
C GLU A 33 7.37 -0.85 -10.76
N ALA A 34 8.58 -1.08 -11.26
CA ALA A 34 9.20 -0.17 -12.21
C ALA A 34 8.47 -0.12 -13.55
N ASN A 35 7.88 -1.23 -13.97
CA ASN A 35 7.28 -1.37 -15.29
C ASN A 35 5.78 -1.67 -15.24
N SER A 36 5.12 -1.31 -14.15
CA SER A 36 3.69 -1.55 -14.02
C SER A 36 3.08 -0.48 -13.13
N ASP A 37 1.75 -0.41 -13.14
CA ASP A 37 1.01 0.49 -12.26
C ASP A 37 0.76 -0.12 -10.89
N GLY A 38 1.40 -1.23 -10.59
CA GLY A 38 1.15 -1.95 -9.36
C GLY A 38 1.99 -1.50 -8.19
N TYR A 39 1.50 -1.82 -7.01
CA TYR A 39 2.20 -1.61 -5.74
C TYR A 39 2.26 -2.94 -5.02
N TYR A 40 3.33 -3.15 -4.25
CA TYR A 40 3.43 -4.36 -3.45
C TYR A 40 3.89 -4.02 -2.03
N PHE A 41 3.42 -4.80 -1.09
CA PHE A 41 3.67 -4.57 0.32
C PHE A 41 3.33 -5.84 1.11
N VAL A 42 3.78 -5.89 2.34
CA VAL A 42 3.39 -6.96 3.25
C VAL A 42 2.18 -6.48 4.05
N ASP A 43 1.09 -7.22 3.96
CA ASP A 43 -0.16 -6.89 4.65
C ASP A 43 -0.02 -7.18 6.13
N LYS A 44 -0.36 -6.21 6.96
CA LYS A 44 -0.23 -6.31 8.40
C LYS A 44 -1.18 -7.36 8.99
N ALA A 45 -2.32 -7.57 8.35
CA ALA A 45 -3.35 -8.46 8.88
C ALA A 45 -2.91 -9.92 8.87
N ASP A 46 -2.18 -10.34 7.84
CA ASP A 46 -1.82 -11.76 7.69
C ASP A 46 -0.33 -11.99 7.42
N GLY A 47 0.46 -10.94 7.33
CA GLY A 47 1.89 -11.04 7.08
C GLY A 47 2.27 -11.51 5.69
N ARG A 48 1.34 -11.45 4.75
CA ARG A 48 1.57 -11.92 3.39
C ARG A 48 1.96 -10.78 2.46
N LEU A 49 2.82 -11.09 1.49
CA LEU A 49 3.13 -10.16 0.42
C LEU A 49 1.92 -10.06 -0.50
N LYS A 50 1.48 -8.84 -0.74
CA LYS A 50 0.35 -8.58 -1.62
C LYS A 50 0.73 -7.58 -2.68
N GLU A 51 0.11 -7.72 -3.82
CA GLU A 51 0.29 -6.81 -4.94
C GLU A 51 -1.08 -6.28 -5.35
N VAL A 52 -1.16 -4.98 -5.53
CA VAL A 52 -2.41 -4.31 -5.93
C VAL A 52 -2.11 -3.39 -7.09
N SER A 53 -3.12 -3.12 -7.89
CA SER A 53 -2.99 -2.21 -9.03
C SER A 53 -4.27 -1.38 -9.17
N GLY A 54 -4.19 -0.35 -10.00
CA GLY A 54 -5.31 0.55 -10.23
C GLY A 54 -5.18 1.82 -9.39
N ASN A 55 -6.30 2.43 -9.08
CA ASN A 55 -6.33 3.68 -8.34
C ASN A 55 -6.20 3.43 -6.84
N CYS A 56 -5.03 3.64 -6.32
CA CYS A 56 -4.77 3.40 -4.89
C CYS A 56 -4.36 4.71 -4.20
N VAL A 57 -4.86 4.87 -3.00
CA VAL A 57 -4.43 5.95 -2.10
C VAL A 57 -3.59 5.31 -1.02
N ILE A 58 -2.36 5.80 -0.87
CA ILE A 58 -1.41 5.27 0.10
C ILE A 58 -1.08 6.38 1.07
N ASP A 59 -1.46 6.19 2.32
CA ASP A 59 -1.31 7.18 3.37
C ASP A 59 -0.39 6.63 4.44
N TYR A 60 0.78 7.23 4.57
CA TYR A 60 1.77 6.80 5.56
C TYR A 60 1.46 7.41 6.92
N VAL A 61 1.43 6.55 7.91
CA VAL A 61 1.26 6.99 9.30
C VAL A 61 2.60 7.49 9.82
N LYS A 62 2.56 8.61 10.49
CA LYS A 62 3.76 9.19 11.11
C LYS A 62 3.97 8.67 12.51
#